data_90258812e2726607e2dd030c3f2f9573
#
_entry.id   90258812e2726607e2dd030c3f2f9573
#
_cell.length_a   1.000
_cell.length_b   1.000
_cell.length_c   1.000
_cell.angle_alpha   90.00
_cell.angle_beta   90.00
_cell.angle_gamma   90.00
#
_symmetry.space_group_name_H-M   'P 1'
#
loop_
_entity.id
_entity.type
_entity.pdbx_description
1 polymer ?
#
loop_
_entity_poly.entity_id
_entity_poly.type
_entity_poly.pdbx_seq_one_letter_code
_entity_poly.pdbx_strand_id
1 'polypeptide(L)'
;MTGTAHWMAAVVGRVVVGFARALTGVRARWTERGAPRALQTLYFANHSSHADFVLVWATLPPDLRACTRPVAAADYWTASPLRRFIGAEVFRAVLIDRAPKADGPDPIRQMAEAVRAGDSLIMFPEGTRNTGDDVLLPLKSGIFRLAGECPGVRLVPVWIENLRRVLPKGALVPLPLACTVRYGDPLEWREGEDKAGFLARARAALLALRPDYDQQEGAA
;
A
#
# COMPACT_ATOMS: atom_id res chain seq x y z
N MET A 1 22.36 -2.74 15.13
CA MET A 1 22.45 -3.46 13.84
C MET A 1 23.80 -3.16 13.23
N THR A 2 24.52 -4.16 12.73
CA THR A 2 25.82 -3.98 12.10
C THR A 2 25.64 -3.31 10.73
N GLY A 3 26.56 -2.41 10.33
CA GLY A 3 26.49 -1.65 9.08
C GLY A 3 26.31 -2.53 7.82
N THR A 4 26.79 -3.77 7.87
CA THR A 4 26.65 -4.78 6.81
C THR A 4 25.20 -5.20 6.55
N ALA A 5 24.36 -5.39 7.59
CA ALA A 5 22.96 -5.77 7.43
C ALA A 5 22.15 -4.64 6.78
N HIS A 6 22.42 -3.40 7.15
CA HIS A 6 21.75 -2.23 6.56
C HIS A 6 22.10 -2.04 5.07
N TRP A 7 23.36 -2.21 4.70
CA TRP A 7 23.78 -2.16 3.31
C TRP A 7 23.16 -3.28 2.47
N MET A 8 23.13 -4.51 2.98
CA MET A 8 22.47 -5.64 2.29
C MET A 8 20.99 -5.37 2.06
N ALA A 9 20.26 -4.87 3.05
CA ALA A 9 18.84 -4.52 2.92
C ALA A 9 18.63 -3.46 1.85
N ALA A 10 19.49 -2.45 1.77
CA ALA A 10 19.42 -1.40 0.74
C ALA A 10 19.68 -1.95 -0.67
N VAL A 11 20.63 -2.88 -0.83
CA VAL A 11 20.90 -3.55 -2.12
C VAL A 11 19.73 -4.41 -2.53
N VAL A 12 19.22 -5.27 -1.64
CA VAL A 12 18.06 -6.11 -1.91
C VAL A 12 16.84 -5.27 -2.26
N GLY A 13 16.59 -4.16 -1.55
CA GLY A 13 15.51 -3.25 -1.88
C GLY A 13 15.61 -2.66 -3.30
N ARG A 14 16.82 -2.27 -3.73
CA ARG A 14 17.05 -1.79 -5.11
C ARG A 14 16.81 -2.89 -6.15
N VAL A 15 17.25 -4.10 -5.88
CA VAL A 15 17.02 -5.26 -6.75
C VAL A 15 15.53 -5.55 -6.87
N VAL A 16 14.79 -5.56 -5.76
CA VAL A 16 13.33 -5.77 -5.75
C VAL A 16 12.62 -4.70 -6.58
N VAL A 17 13.00 -3.43 -6.44
CA VAL A 17 12.42 -2.33 -7.25
C VAL A 17 12.75 -2.50 -8.73
N GLY A 18 14.01 -2.79 -9.07
CA GLY A 18 14.44 -3.02 -10.44
C GLY A 18 13.68 -4.19 -11.08
N PHE A 19 13.58 -5.30 -10.37
CA PHE A 19 12.85 -6.48 -10.81
C PHE A 19 11.34 -6.20 -10.99
N ALA A 20 10.71 -5.56 -10.00
CA ALA A 20 9.28 -5.20 -10.10
C ALA A 20 9.01 -4.30 -11.32
N ARG A 21 9.85 -3.29 -11.55
CA ARG A 21 9.73 -2.40 -12.71
C ARG A 21 9.96 -3.13 -14.04
N ALA A 22 10.97 -3.98 -14.11
CA ALA A 22 11.27 -4.75 -15.32
C ALA A 22 10.15 -5.76 -15.65
N LEU A 23 9.63 -6.44 -14.62
CA LEU A 23 8.59 -7.46 -14.77
C LEU A 23 7.23 -6.89 -15.16
N THR A 24 6.86 -5.75 -14.57
CA THR A 24 5.48 -5.20 -14.67
C THR A 24 5.39 -3.93 -15.52
N GLY A 25 6.53 -3.37 -15.95
CA GLY A 25 6.54 -2.07 -16.63
C GLY A 25 5.83 -0.96 -15.84
N VAL A 26 5.78 -1.08 -14.49
CA VAL A 26 4.95 -0.23 -13.64
C VAL A 26 5.24 1.26 -13.84
N ARG A 27 4.16 2.02 -14.02
CA ARG A 27 4.19 3.48 -14.15
C ARG A 27 3.36 4.12 -13.05
N ALA A 28 3.87 5.21 -12.48
CA ALA A 28 3.12 6.06 -11.57
C ALA A 28 2.33 7.12 -12.35
N ARG A 29 1.09 7.38 -11.95
CA ARG A 29 0.29 8.53 -12.38
C ARG A 29 -0.17 9.28 -11.14
N TRP A 30 0.08 10.56 -11.09
CA TRP A 30 -0.21 11.43 -9.95
C TRP A 30 -1.19 12.51 -10.37
N THR A 31 -2.19 12.78 -9.55
CA THR A 31 -2.86 14.08 -9.63
C THR A 31 -1.90 15.15 -9.07
N GLU A 32 -2.12 16.41 -9.36
CA GLU A 32 -1.27 17.49 -8.87
C GLU A 32 -1.17 17.50 -7.33
N ARG A 33 -2.29 17.33 -6.64
CA ARG A 33 -2.34 17.24 -5.17
C ARG A 33 -1.89 15.89 -4.64
N GLY A 34 -2.02 14.82 -5.42
CA GLY A 34 -1.57 13.46 -5.09
C GLY A 34 -0.07 13.26 -5.23
N ALA A 35 0.63 14.16 -5.89
CA ALA A 35 2.08 14.07 -6.10
C ALA A 35 2.86 13.86 -4.80
N PRO A 36 3.94 13.08 -4.82
CA PRO A 36 4.72 12.77 -3.63
C PRO A 36 5.34 14.04 -3.04
N ARG A 37 5.29 14.12 -1.72
CA ARG A 37 5.83 15.25 -0.95
C ARG A 37 6.54 14.72 0.30
N ALA A 38 7.49 15.47 0.83
CA ALA A 38 8.20 15.14 2.07
C ALA A 38 7.31 15.35 3.33
N LEU A 39 6.13 14.73 3.34
CA LEU A 39 5.15 14.77 4.43
C LEU A 39 4.75 13.34 4.77
N GLN A 40 4.51 13.06 6.07
CA GLN A 40 3.99 11.76 6.47
C GLN A 40 2.68 11.49 5.72
N THR A 41 2.67 10.39 4.99
CA THR A 41 1.56 10.03 4.12
C THR A 41 1.10 8.61 4.43
N LEU A 42 -0.21 8.45 4.59
CA LEU A 42 -0.88 7.17 4.58
C LEU A 42 -1.40 6.91 3.17
N TYR A 43 -0.67 6.08 2.41
CA TYR A 43 -1.11 5.58 1.12
C TYR A 43 -2.09 4.43 1.35
N PHE A 44 -3.36 4.61 1.01
CA PHE A 44 -4.36 3.56 1.14
C PHE A 44 -4.79 3.08 -0.25
N ALA A 45 -4.73 1.76 -0.48
CA ALA A 45 -4.86 1.19 -1.81
C ALA A 45 -5.87 0.04 -1.87
N ASN A 46 -6.37 -0.27 -3.09
CA ASN A 46 -7.06 -1.52 -3.37
C ASN A 46 -6.08 -2.70 -3.29
N HIS A 47 -6.59 -3.88 -2.91
CA HIS A 47 -5.75 -5.05 -2.65
C HIS A 47 -6.18 -6.28 -3.44
N SER A 48 -5.38 -6.71 -4.39
CA SER A 48 -5.66 -7.87 -5.24
C SER A 48 -4.53 -8.91 -5.27
N SER A 49 -3.29 -8.50 -4.95
CA SER A 49 -2.10 -9.33 -5.02
C SER A 49 -1.17 -9.14 -3.83
N HIS A 50 -0.38 -10.14 -3.49
CA HIS A 50 0.70 -10.01 -2.50
C HIS A 50 1.76 -8.98 -2.90
N ALA A 51 1.91 -8.70 -4.20
CA ALA A 51 2.88 -7.75 -4.72
C ALA A 51 2.37 -6.30 -4.81
N ASP A 52 1.11 -6.02 -4.42
CA ASP A 52 0.53 -4.68 -4.54
C ASP A 52 1.37 -3.61 -3.84
N PHE A 53 1.78 -3.87 -2.59
CA PHE A 53 2.60 -2.89 -1.85
C PHE A 53 3.98 -2.68 -2.50
N VAL A 54 4.53 -3.71 -3.16
CA VAL A 54 5.81 -3.59 -3.88
C VAL A 54 5.69 -2.60 -5.03
N LEU A 55 4.58 -2.62 -5.77
CA LEU A 55 4.35 -1.67 -6.86
C LEU A 55 4.19 -0.25 -6.36
N VAL A 56 3.40 -0.03 -5.30
CA VAL A 56 3.29 1.28 -4.65
C VAL A 56 4.68 1.75 -4.20
N TRP A 57 5.39 0.92 -3.46
CA TRP A 57 6.72 1.23 -2.95
C TRP A 57 7.75 1.49 -4.06
N ALA A 58 7.72 0.69 -5.15
CA ALA A 58 8.63 0.84 -6.29
C ALA A 58 8.39 2.12 -7.10
N THR A 59 7.17 2.65 -7.11
CA THR A 59 6.83 3.88 -7.84
C THR A 59 7.14 5.15 -7.05
N LEU A 60 7.37 5.08 -5.74
CA LEU A 60 7.80 6.23 -4.93
C LEU A 60 9.23 6.66 -5.28
N PRO A 61 9.55 7.97 -5.20
CA PRO A 61 10.92 8.48 -5.19
C PRO A 61 11.79 7.80 -4.14
N PRO A 62 13.10 7.65 -4.35
CA PRO A 62 13.97 6.88 -3.44
C PRO A 62 14.00 7.41 -2.00
N ASP A 63 13.99 8.71 -1.81
CA ASP A 63 13.97 9.41 -0.53
C ASP A 63 12.66 9.14 0.24
N LEU A 64 11.52 9.26 -0.41
CA LEU A 64 10.21 8.95 0.20
C LEU A 64 10.04 7.46 0.44
N ARG A 65 10.55 6.62 -0.45
CA ARG A 65 10.55 5.18 -0.28
C ARG A 65 11.30 4.75 0.99
N ALA A 66 12.41 5.40 1.30
CA ALA A 66 13.21 5.08 2.49
C ALA A 66 12.46 5.28 3.81
N CYS A 67 11.51 6.22 3.85
CA CYS A 67 10.66 6.49 5.02
C CYS A 67 9.22 5.95 4.84
N THR A 68 8.94 5.11 3.84
CA THR A 68 7.61 4.51 3.62
C THR A 68 7.63 3.03 3.92
N ARG A 69 6.74 2.60 4.83
CA ARG A 69 6.66 1.24 5.36
C ARG A 69 5.31 0.59 4.98
N PRO A 70 5.29 -0.63 4.44
CA PRO A 70 4.02 -1.35 4.27
C PRO A 70 3.49 -1.84 5.62
N VAL A 71 2.17 -1.78 5.79
CA VAL A 71 1.46 -2.47 6.86
C VAL A 71 1.19 -3.90 6.39
N ALA A 72 1.65 -4.88 7.14
CA ALA A 72 1.63 -6.27 6.69
C ALA A 72 1.31 -7.23 7.83
N ALA A 73 0.76 -8.39 7.47
CA ALA A 73 0.39 -9.41 8.44
C ALA A 73 1.62 -10.14 8.99
N ALA A 74 1.74 -10.19 10.31
CA ALA A 74 2.87 -10.79 11.02
C ALA A 74 3.03 -12.28 10.71
N ASP A 75 1.93 -13.04 10.67
CA ASP A 75 1.90 -14.47 10.39
C ASP A 75 2.61 -14.85 9.08
N TYR A 76 2.39 -14.06 8.02
CA TYR A 76 3.04 -14.29 6.73
C TYR A 76 4.54 -13.98 6.75
N TRP A 77 4.93 -12.85 7.34
CA TRP A 77 6.31 -12.36 7.28
C TRP A 77 7.23 -13.03 8.30
N THR A 78 6.69 -13.62 9.36
CA THR A 78 7.47 -14.37 10.35
C THR A 78 7.61 -15.86 10.05
N ALA A 79 6.95 -16.37 9.00
CA ALA A 79 6.89 -17.79 8.66
C ALA A 79 8.25 -18.39 8.23
N SER A 80 9.23 -17.59 7.81
CA SER A 80 10.59 -18.07 7.52
C SER A 80 11.65 -16.97 7.76
N PRO A 81 12.93 -17.34 7.98
CA PRO A 81 14.02 -16.37 8.16
C PRO A 81 14.16 -15.40 7.00
N LEU A 82 14.02 -15.89 5.76
CA LEU A 82 14.09 -15.05 4.56
C LEU A 82 12.95 -14.02 4.51
N ARG A 83 11.71 -14.45 4.75
CA ARG A 83 10.56 -13.54 4.80
C ARG A 83 10.73 -12.52 5.91
N ARG A 84 11.19 -12.95 7.09
CA ARG A 84 11.47 -12.03 8.21
C ARG A 84 12.50 -10.98 7.82
N PHE A 85 13.60 -11.37 7.19
CA PHE A 85 14.62 -10.43 6.72
C PHE A 85 14.04 -9.44 5.70
N ILE A 86 13.30 -9.92 4.70
CA ILE A 86 12.70 -9.05 3.68
C ILE A 86 11.65 -8.12 4.31
N GLY A 87 10.78 -8.63 5.16
CA GLY A 87 9.75 -7.82 5.82
C GLY A 87 10.32 -6.78 6.78
N ALA A 88 11.21 -7.19 7.67
CA ALA A 88 11.72 -6.33 8.73
C ALA A 88 12.85 -5.42 8.28
N GLU A 89 13.79 -5.91 7.45
CA GLU A 89 15.00 -5.16 7.12
C GLU A 89 14.87 -4.43 5.78
N VAL A 90 14.31 -5.07 4.75
CA VAL A 90 14.20 -4.46 3.42
C VAL A 90 13.03 -3.48 3.37
N PHE A 91 11.84 -3.92 3.75
CA PHE A 91 10.63 -3.08 3.72
C PHE A 91 10.36 -2.34 5.03
N ARG A 92 11.03 -2.71 6.12
CA ARG A 92 10.77 -2.17 7.45
C ARG A 92 9.28 -2.23 7.83
N ALA A 93 8.59 -3.29 7.37
CA ALA A 93 7.14 -3.42 7.47
C ALA A 93 6.63 -3.25 8.91
N VAL A 94 5.51 -2.56 9.07
CA VAL A 94 4.76 -2.56 10.33
C VAL A 94 3.97 -3.86 10.36
N LEU A 95 4.46 -4.83 11.15
CA LEU A 95 3.87 -6.14 11.24
C LEU A 95 2.72 -6.12 12.25
N ILE A 96 1.50 -6.35 11.77
CA ILE A 96 0.29 -6.37 12.60
C ILE A 96 -0.29 -7.78 12.68
N ASP A 97 -0.90 -8.11 13.81
CA ASP A 97 -1.72 -9.30 13.94
C ASP A 97 -3.13 -9.04 13.37
N ARG A 98 -3.60 -9.94 12.48
CA ARG A 98 -4.95 -9.85 11.88
C ARG A 98 -6.05 -10.20 12.86
N ALA A 99 -5.74 -11.01 13.86
CA ALA A 99 -6.62 -11.42 14.94
C ALA A 99 -5.92 -11.13 16.27
N PRO A 100 -5.82 -9.87 16.67
CA PRO A 100 -5.11 -9.51 17.90
C PRO A 100 -5.79 -10.18 19.09
N LYS A 101 -4.99 -10.79 19.95
CA LYS A 101 -5.45 -11.30 21.24
C LYS A 101 -5.90 -10.12 22.10
N ALA A 102 -6.77 -10.39 23.07
CA ALA A 102 -7.29 -9.34 23.97
C ALA A 102 -6.16 -8.54 24.65
N ASP A 103 -5.06 -9.20 25.01
CA ASP A 103 -3.89 -8.59 25.66
C ASP A 103 -2.74 -8.32 24.65
N GLY A 104 -3.00 -8.46 23.34
CA GLY A 104 -2.01 -8.22 22.29
C GLY A 104 -1.87 -6.72 21.95
N PRO A 105 -0.78 -6.34 21.28
CA PRO A 105 -0.59 -4.96 20.85
C PRO A 105 -1.69 -4.53 19.88
N ASP A 106 -2.29 -3.34 20.11
CA ASP A 106 -3.29 -2.78 19.19
C ASP A 106 -2.62 -2.42 17.85
N PRO A 107 -3.08 -3.00 16.73
CA PRO A 107 -2.55 -2.71 15.40
C PRO A 107 -2.60 -1.22 15.04
N ILE A 108 -3.63 -0.50 15.48
CA ILE A 108 -3.76 0.94 15.21
C ILE A 108 -2.68 1.72 15.93
N ARG A 109 -2.44 1.39 17.20
CA ARG A 109 -1.38 2.02 17.97
C ARG A 109 0.00 1.79 17.36
N GLN A 110 0.30 0.56 16.90
CA GLN A 110 1.57 0.25 16.23
C GLN A 110 1.75 1.08 14.95
N MET A 111 0.70 1.22 14.14
CA MET A 111 0.71 2.06 12.95
C MET A 111 0.89 3.54 13.29
N ALA A 112 0.17 4.03 14.30
CA ALA A 112 0.27 5.42 14.75
C ALA A 112 1.66 5.75 15.31
N GLU A 113 2.28 4.83 16.04
CA GLU A 113 3.68 4.97 16.53
C GLU A 113 4.67 5.11 15.37
N ALA A 114 4.51 4.32 14.28
CA ALA A 114 5.35 4.46 13.09
C ALA A 114 5.16 5.83 12.40
N VAL A 115 3.92 6.31 12.28
CA VAL A 115 3.63 7.64 11.73
C VAL A 115 4.25 8.73 12.62
N ARG A 116 4.07 8.66 13.94
CA ARG A 116 4.67 9.64 14.88
C ARG A 116 6.20 9.63 14.87
N ALA A 117 6.81 8.48 14.53
CA ALA A 117 8.25 8.36 14.34
C ALA A 117 8.76 8.96 13.01
N GLY A 118 7.88 9.51 12.16
CA GLY A 118 8.21 10.15 10.89
C GLY A 118 8.04 9.26 9.65
N ASP A 119 7.60 8.01 9.82
CA ASP A 119 7.38 7.11 8.68
C ASP A 119 6.02 7.39 7.98
N SER A 120 6.00 7.19 6.68
CA SER A 120 4.77 7.03 5.88
C SER A 120 4.36 5.57 5.84
N LEU A 121 3.08 5.29 5.59
CA LEU A 121 2.57 3.92 5.54
C LEU A 121 1.88 3.61 4.21
N ILE A 122 1.99 2.34 3.77
CA ILE A 122 1.15 1.77 2.71
C ILE A 122 0.23 0.77 3.38
N MET A 123 -1.09 0.98 3.28
CA MET A 123 -2.08 0.07 3.83
C MET A 123 -3.17 -0.29 2.84
N PHE A 124 -3.80 -1.43 3.08
CA PHE A 124 -4.92 -1.94 2.31
C PHE A 124 -6.15 -2.00 3.21
N PRO A 125 -7.06 -1.01 3.14
CA PRO A 125 -8.18 -0.90 4.07
C PRO A 125 -9.23 -2.01 3.92
N GLU A 126 -9.21 -2.78 2.84
CA GLU A 126 -10.00 -4.01 2.66
C GLU A 126 -9.61 -5.08 3.72
N GLY A 127 -8.38 -5.04 4.22
CA GLY A 127 -7.85 -5.96 5.24
C GLY A 127 -7.64 -7.39 4.76
N THR A 128 -8.01 -7.69 3.53
CA THR A 128 -7.77 -8.95 2.82
C THR A 128 -7.67 -8.69 1.33
N ARG A 129 -7.10 -9.63 0.57
CA ARG A 129 -7.04 -9.52 -0.88
C ARG A 129 -8.41 -9.78 -1.49
N ASN A 130 -8.79 -8.92 -2.41
CA ASN A 130 -9.94 -9.14 -3.27
C ASN A 130 -9.57 -10.16 -4.35
N THR A 131 -10.02 -11.39 -4.20
CA THR A 131 -9.82 -12.48 -5.16
C THR A 131 -11.10 -12.82 -5.94
N GLY A 132 -12.21 -12.13 -5.63
CA GLY A 132 -13.51 -12.25 -6.30
C GLY A 132 -13.69 -11.26 -7.45
N ASP A 133 -14.93 -11.07 -7.85
CA ASP A 133 -15.32 -10.21 -8.98
C ASP A 133 -15.71 -8.79 -8.54
N ASP A 134 -15.79 -8.55 -7.23
CA ASP A 134 -16.02 -7.21 -6.71
C ASP A 134 -14.93 -6.24 -7.16
N VAL A 135 -15.32 -5.04 -7.52
CA VAL A 135 -14.37 -3.98 -7.90
C VAL A 135 -13.51 -3.57 -6.70
N LEU A 136 -14.11 -3.50 -5.52
CA LEU A 136 -13.47 -3.12 -4.26
C LEU A 136 -14.26 -3.69 -3.10
N LEU A 137 -13.63 -4.43 -2.20
CA LEU A 137 -14.28 -4.95 -1.00
C LEU A 137 -14.66 -3.81 -0.04
N PRO A 138 -15.57 -4.06 0.93
CA PRO A 138 -15.86 -3.11 1.99
C PRO A 138 -14.60 -2.71 2.77
N LEU A 139 -14.44 -1.40 3.00
CA LEU A 139 -13.31 -0.89 3.77
C LEU A 139 -13.54 -1.13 5.28
N LYS A 140 -12.51 -1.60 5.97
CA LYS A 140 -12.50 -1.78 7.43
C LYS A 140 -12.21 -0.47 8.15
N SER A 141 -12.66 -0.38 9.41
CA SER A 141 -12.53 0.81 10.26
C SER A 141 -11.10 1.21 10.63
N GLY A 142 -10.10 0.37 10.32
CA GLY A 142 -8.70 0.63 10.66
C GLY A 142 -8.17 1.95 10.11
N ILE A 143 -8.52 2.28 8.87
CA ILE A 143 -8.11 3.55 8.26
C ILE A 143 -8.74 4.77 8.97
N PHE A 144 -10.01 4.69 9.36
CA PHE A 144 -10.69 5.74 10.12
C PHE A 144 -10.04 5.95 11.49
N ARG A 145 -9.81 4.85 12.23
CA ARG A 145 -9.16 4.92 13.54
C ARG A 145 -7.76 5.52 13.45
N LEU A 146 -6.95 5.07 12.47
CA LEU A 146 -5.60 5.58 12.29
C LEU A 146 -5.58 7.06 11.89
N ALA A 147 -6.49 7.49 11.02
CA ALA A 147 -6.62 8.90 10.65
C ALA A 147 -6.97 9.79 11.86
N GLY A 148 -7.85 9.32 12.74
CA GLY A 148 -8.18 10.00 13.99
C GLY A 148 -7.03 10.04 15.00
N GLU A 149 -6.21 8.98 15.08
CA GLU A 149 -5.00 8.94 15.91
C GLU A 149 -3.86 9.84 15.41
N CYS A 150 -3.86 10.14 14.12
CA CYS A 150 -2.83 10.93 13.43
C CYS A 150 -3.47 12.01 12.54
N PRO A 151 -4.13 13.02 13.10
CA PRO A 151 -4.94 13.99 12.33
C PRO A 151 -4.12 14.84 11.35
N GLY A 152 -2.80 14.90 11.50
CA GLY A 152 -1.90 15.60 10.58
C GLY A 152 -1.36 14.74 9.43
N VAL A 153 -1.68 13.43 9.41
CA VAL A 153 -1.20 12.55 8.33
C VAL A 153 -1.93 12.82 7.02
N ARG A 154 -1.19 12.87 5.93
CA ARG A 154 -1.75 13.04 4.59
C ARG A 154 -2.34 11.73 4.08
N LEU A 155 -3.63 11.66 3.80
CA LEU A 155 -4.34 10.44 3.37
C LEU A 155 -4.43 10.41 1.84
N VAL A 156 -3.63 9.61 1.16
CA VAL A 156 -3.59 9.55 -0.32
C VAL A 156 -4.21 8.24 -0.81
N PRO A 157 -5.32 8.31 -1.56
CA PRO A 157 -5.89 7.12 -2.22
C PRO A 157 -4.98 6.67 -3.36
N VAL A 158 -4.82 5.35 -3.50
CA VAL A 158 -3.97 4.75 -4.52
C VAL A 158 -4.74 3.62 -5.23
N TRP A 159 -4.77 3.65 -6.55
CA TRP A 159 -5.35 2.56 -7.34
C TRP A 159 -4.27 1.80 -8.09
N ILE A 160 -4.23 0.48 -7.88
CA ILE A 160 -3.29 -0.43 -8.53
C ILE A 160 -4.05 -1.16 -9.62
N GLU A 161 -3.56 -1.04 -10.84
CA GLU A 161 -4.18 -1.58 -12.06
C GLU A 161 -3.34 -2.68 -12.67
N ASN A 162 -4.00 -3.67 -13.26
CA ASN A 162 -3.44 -4.76 -14.07
C ASN A 162 -2.60 -5.81 -13.34
N LEU A 163 -2.24 -5.68 -12.07
CA LEU A 163 -1.37 -6.65 -11.42
C LEU A 163 -1.97 -8.08 -11.40
N ARG A 164 -3.29 -8.22 -11.18
CA ARG A 164 -3.98 -9.52 -11.31
C ARG A 164 -3.85 -10.13 -12.71
N ARG A 165 -3.87 -9.28 -13.74
CA ARG A 165 -3.78 -9.70 -15.16
C ARG A 165 -2.34 -10.04 -15.57
N VAL A 166 -1.35 -9.33 -15.00
CA VAL A 166 0.08 -9.58 -15.24
C VAL A 166 0.53 -10.90 -14.60
N LEU A 167 0.06 -11.19 -13.39
CA LEU A 167 0.40 -12.39 -12.64
C LEU A 167 -0.88 -13.15 -12.25
N PRO A 168 -1.56 -13.82 -13.21
CA PRO A 168 -2.73 -14.63 -12.91
C PRO A 168 -2.34 -15.77 -11.95
N LYS A 169 -3.29 -16.19 -11.11
CA LYS A 169 -3.08 -17.28 -10.16
C LYS A 169 -2.67 -18.55 -10.92
N GLY A 170 -1.48 -19.07 -10.62
CA GLY A 170 -0.93 -20.29 -11.25
C GLY A 170 -0.13 -20.06 -12.53
N ALA A 171 -0.02 -18.85 -13.06
CA ALA A 171 0.85 -18.57 -14.21
C ALA A 171 2.31 -18.45 -13.77
N LEU A 172 3.21 -19.14 -14.47
CA LEU A 172 4.67 -19.05 -14.29
C LEU A 172 5.29 -17.92 -15.13
N VAL A 173 4.59 -17.47 -16.16
CA VAL A 173 5.06 -16.41 -17.06
C VAL A 173 4.12 -15.22 -16.93
N PRO A 174 4.64 -14.02 -16.59
CA PRO A 174 3.83 -12.82 -16.56
C PRO A 174 3.37 -12.43 -17.95
N LEU A 175 2.10 -12.02 -18.06
CA LEU A 175 1.62 -11.38 -19.28
C LEU A 175 2.27 -10.00 -19.43
N PRO A 176 2.67 -9.56 -20.62
CA PRO A 176 3.35 -8.28 -20.85
C PRO A 176 2.38 -7.09 -20.79
N LEU A 177 1.63 -6.99 -19.71
CA LEU A 177 0.69 -5.89 -19.46
C LEU A 177 1.35 -4.91 -18.50
N ALA A 178 1.44 -3.64 -18.92
CA ALA A 178 1.97 -2.61 -18.04
C ALA A 178 1.03 -2.38 -16.83
N CYS A 179 1.61 -2.43 -15.62
CA CYS A 179 0.89 -2.02 -14.42
C CYS A 179 0.88 -0.50 -14.29
N THR A 180 -0.20 0.04 -13.75
CA THR A 180 -0.28 1.47 -13.41
C THR A 180 -0.62 1.61 -11.93
N VAL A 181 0.05 2.53 -11.25
CA VAL A 181 -0.27 2.96 -9.88
C VAL A 181 -0.72 4.40 -9.95
N ARG A 182 -2.01 4.64 -9.70
CA ARG A 182 -2.62 5.98 -9.74
C ARG A 182 -2.76 6.52 -8.32
N TYR A 183 -2.28 7.72 -8.11
CA TYR A 183 -2.34 8.44 -6.83
C TYR A 183 -3.30 9.60 -6.97
N GLY A 184 -4.33 9.60 -6.15
CA GLY A 184 -5.38 10.63 -6.15
C GLY A 184 -5.10 11.79 -5.22
N ASP A 185 -6.01 12.73 -5.20
CA ASP A 185 -5.97 13.86 -4.29
C ASP A 185 -6.11 13.39 -2.84
N PRO A 186 -5.37 13.98 -1.91
CA PRO A 186 -5.46 13.64 -0.50
C PRO A 186 -6.88 13.82 0.04
N LEU A 187 -7.32 12.81 0.79
CA LEU A 187 -8.55 12.88 1.55
C LEU A 187 -8.30 13.69 2.83
N GLU A 188 -9.09 14.71 3.07
CA GLU A 188 -8.98 15.52 4.28
C GLU A 188 -9.66 14.81 5.46
N TRP A 189 -8.97 14.78 6.61
CA TRP A 189 -9.59 14.41 7.87
C TRP A 189 -10.56 15.53 8.29
N ARG A 190 -11.77 15.16 8.67
CA ARG A 190 -12.79 16.10 9.17
C ARG A 190 -13.11 15.79 10.61
N GLU A 191 -12.89 16.75 11.49
CA GLU A 191 -13.23 16.60 12.89
C GLU A 191 -14.74 16.41 13.05
N GLY A 192 -15.13 15.47 13.92
CA GLY A 192 -16.56 15.14 14.14
C GLY A 192 -17.21 14.29 13.04
N GLU A 193 -16.49 13.94 11.96
CA GLU A 193 -17.04 13.04 10.94
C GLU A 193 -17.22 11.63 11.51
N ASP A 194 -18.36 11.03 11.25
CA ASP A 194 -18.61 9.66 11.68
C ASP A 194 -17.83 8.65 10.80
N LYS A 195 -17.69 7.44 11.34
CA LYS A 195 -16.98 6.34 10.66
C LYS A 195 -17.59 6.02 9.28
N ALA A 196 -18.91 6.02 9.15
CA ALA A 196 -19.60 5.62 7.93
C ALA A 196 -19.35 6.66 6.82
N GLY A 197 -19.46 7.94 7.13
CA GLY A 197 -19.18 9.04 6.20
C GLY A 197 -17.73 9.03 5.72
N PHE A 198 -16.78 8.89 6.65
CA PHE A 198 -15.37 8.79 6.29
C PHE A 198 -15.06 7.61 5.36
N LEU A 199 -15.56 6.39 5.70
CA LEU A 199 -15.33 5.20 4.88
C LEU A 199 -15.99 5.31 3.50
N ALA A 200 -17.16 5.95 3.41
CA ALA A 200 -17.82 6.22 2.14
C ALA A 200 -16.98 7.15 1.25
N ARG A 201 -16.43 8.24 1.80
CA ARG A 201 -15.53 9.15 1.08
C ARG A 201 -14.23 8.46 0.66
N ALA A 202 -13.61 7.67 1.55
CA ALA A 202 -12.40 6.92 1.25
C ALA A 202 -12.64 5.91 0.11
N ARG A 203 -13.79 5.20 0.13
CA ARG A 203 -14.20 4.30 -0.94
C ARG A 203 -14.41 5.05 -2.25
N ALA A 204 -15.13 6.16 -2.24
CA ALA A 204 -15.39 6.98 -3.43
C ALA A 204 -14.07 7.50 -4.04
N ALA A 205 -13.12 7.95 -3.20
CA ALA A 205 -11.81 8.42 -3.65
C ALA A 205 -10.99 7.30 -4.33
N LEU A 206 -11.05 6.06 -3.84
CA LEU A 206 -10.44 4.91 -4.51
C LEU A 206 -11.11 4.61 -5.85
N LEU A 207 -12.42 4.54 -5.88
CA LEU A 207 -13.18 4.21 -7.11
C LEU A 207 -13.02 5.27 -8.19
N ALA A 208 -12.88 6.54 -7.84
CA ALA A 208 -12.63 7.64 -8.78
C ALA A 208 -11.28 7.51 -9.53
N LEU A 209 -10.35 6.73 -9.01
CA LEU A 209 -9.06 6.46 -9.67
C LEU A 209 -9.11 5.26 -10.62
N ARG A 210 -10.20 4.50 -10.60
CA ARG A 210 -10.38 3.37 -11.50
C ARG A 210 -10.45 3.88 -12.94
N PRO A 211 -9.73 3.26 -13.89
CA PRO A 211 -9.87 3.57 -15.31
C PRO A 211 -11.28 3.23 -15.81
N ASP A 212 -11.84 4.08 -16.64
CA ASP A 212 -13.03 3.76 -17.43
C ASP A 212 -12.63 2.82 -18.57
N TYR A 213 -12.79 1.53 -18.36
CA TYR A 213 -12.50 0.52 -19.39
C TYR A 213 -13.49 0.60 -20.58
N ASP A 214 -14.70 1.09 -20.34
CA ASP A 214 -15.74 1.19 -21.35
C ASP A 214 -15.42 2.22 -22.47
N GLN A 215 -14.53 3.17 -22.22
CA GLN A 215 -14.09 4.15 -23.24
C GLN A 215 -12.89 3.68 -24.09
N GLN A 216 -12.20 2.61 -23.70
CA GLN A 216 -11.01 2.13 -24.41
C GLN A 216 -11.32 1.07 -25.47
N GLU A 217 -12.46 0.38 -25.40
CA GLU A 217 -12.88 -0.61 -26.41
C GLU A 217 -13.50 0.03 -27.66
N GLY A 218 -13.84 1.32 -27.62
CA GLY A 218 -14.41 2.05 -28.75
C GLY A 218 -13.39 2.82 -29.61
N ALA A 219 -12.10 2.75 -29.29
CA ALA A 219 -11.02 3.52 -29.97
C ALA A 219 -9.97 2.62 -30.66
N ALA A 220 -10.28 1.34 -30.91
CA ALA A 220 -9.43 0.38 -31.63
C ALA A 220 -9.98 0.04 -33.00
#